data_a0decfc95070a97edef36554af94de26
#
_entry.id   a0decfc95070a97edef36554af94de26
#
_cell.length_a   1.000
_cell.length_b   1.000
_cell.length_c   1.000
_cell.angle_alpha   90.00
_cell.angle_beta   90.00
_cell.angle_gamma   90.00
#
_symmetry.space_group_name_H-M   'P 1'
#
loop_
_entity.id
_entity.type
_entity.pdbx_description
1 polymer ?
#
loop_
_entity_poly.entity_id
_entity_poly.type
_entity_poly.pdbx_seq_one_letter_code
_entity_poly.pdbx_strand_id
1 'polypeptide(L)'
;MTFKAPDSLAEQIAHHLAERIIRGDLEPGERIQEQKVTLALNVSRGSVREALLILERRHLIAILPRRGAHVTELTAHKVQSLCTLMGEMYILLGNAVAEGWQTQADMAPFLQIQQRLQLSLEREDIRAFVEESFNVMRAAY
;
A
#
# COMPACT_ATOMS: atom_id res chain seq x y z
N MET A 1 -3.32 -4.81 -26.71
CA MET A 1 -4.41 -4.09 -26.00
C MET A 1 -4.90 -5.00 -24.88
N THR A 2 -4.54 -4.71 -23.63
CA THR A 2 -5.01 -5.49 -22.48
C THR A 2 -6.29 -4.84 -21.99
N PHE A 3 -7.43 -5.48 -22.25
CA PHE A 3 -8.70 -5.06 -21.65
C PHE A 3 -8.64 -5.35 -20.15
N LYS A 4 -8.50 -4.31 -19.33
CA LYS A 4 -8.76 -4.44 -17.90
C LYS A 4 -10.29 -4.50 -17.75
N ALA A 5 -10.79 -5.66 -17.35
CA ALA A 5 -12.22 -5.78 -16.99
C ALA A 5 -12.53 -4.78 -15.87
N PRO A 6 -13.72 -4.18 -15.85
CA PRO A 6 -14.13 -3.33 -14.74
C PRO A 6 -14.03 -4.13 -13.43
N ASP A 7 -13.53 -3.46 -12.38
CA ASP A 7 -13.37 -4.08 -11.06
C ASP A 7 -14.71 -4.68 -10.59
N SER A 8 -14.69 -5.93 -10.16
CA SER A 8 -15.85 -6.59 -9.58
C SER A 8 -16.36 -5.82 -8.35
N LEU A 9 -17.63 -6.01 -7.98
CA LEU A 9 -18.16 -5.40 -6.75
C LEU A 9 -17.30 -5.76 -5.53
N ALA A 10 -16.80 -6.99 -5.45
CA ALA A 10 -15.93 -7.45 -4.39
C ALA A 10 -14.58 -6.68 -4.38
N GLU A 11 -14.00 -6.41 -5.55
CA GLU A 11 -12.79 -5.60 -5.66
C GLU A 11 -13.01 -4.15 -5.24
N GLN A 12 -14.15 -3.55 -5.60
CA GLN A 12 -14.51 -2.19 -5.17
C GLN A 12 -14.67 -2.11 -3.65
N ILE A 13 -15.34 -3.10 -3.04
CA ILE A 13 -15.48 -3.19 -1.58
C ILE A 13 -14.10 -3.39 -0.92
N ALA A 14 -13.27 -4.28 -1.47
CA ALA A 14 -11.91 -4.51 -0.96
C ALA A 14 -11.06 -3.24 -1.05
N HIS A 15 -11.14 -2.49 -2.14
CA HIS A 15 -10.45 -1.22 -2.29
C HIS A 15 -10.90 -0.19 -1.25
N HIS A 16 -12.21 -0.03 -1.06
CA HIS A 16 -12.78 0.86 -0.05
C HIS A 16 -12.30 0.52 1.37
N LEU A 17 -12.33 -0.76 1.74
CA LEU A 17 -11.86 -1.20 3.06
C LEU A 17 -10.34 -1.04 3.20
N ALA A 18 -9.55 -1.31 2.14
CA ALA A 18 -8.11 -1.10 2.14
C ALA A 18 -7.75 0.37 2.38
N GLU A 19 -8.45 1.31 1.74
CA GLU A 19 -8.25 2.74 2.00
C GLU A 19 -8.52 3.12 3.45
N ARG A 20 -9.57 2.57 4.07
CA ARG A 20 -9.89 2.81 5.48
C ARG A 20 -8.82 2.27 6.41
N ILE A 21 -8.26 1.09 6.11
CA ILE A 21 -7.14 0.51 6.87
C ILE A 21 -5.90 1.42 6.73
N ILE A 22 -5.56 1.84 5.52
CA ILE A 22 -4.37 2.67 5.25
C ILE A 22 -4.50 4.06 5.90
N ARG A 23 -5.70 4.62 5.95
CA ARG A 23 -5.97 5.92 6.63
C ARG A 23 -6.01 5.81 8.15
N GLY A 24 -6.08 4.59 8.70
CA GLY A 24 -6.25 4.38 10.14
C GLY A 24 -7.70 4.48 10.65
N ASP A 25 -8.69 4.56 9.74
CA ASP A 25 -10.12 4.51 10.10
C ASP A 25 -10.55 3.12 10.63
N LEU A 26 -9.76 2.10 10.30
CA LEU A 26 -9.80 0.75 10.86
C LEU A 26 -8.43 0.49 11.48
N GLU A 27 -8.39 0.36 12.80
CA GLU A 27 -7.15 0.23 13.55
C GLU A 27 -6.52 -1.18 13.40
N PRO A 28 -5.18 -1.31 13.52
CA PRO A 28 -4.53 -2.61 13.59
C PRO A 28 -5.17 -3.49 14.69
N GLY A 29 -5.47 -4.76 14.36
CA GLY A 29 -6.16 -5.69 15.26
C GLY A 29 -7.68 -5.52 15.33
N GLU A 30 -8.23 -4.44 14.81
CA GLU A 30 -9.68 -4.21 14.82
C GLU A 30 -10.42 -5.30 14.04
N ARG A 31 -11.54 -5.74 14.61
CA ARG A 31 -12.40 -6.74 13.96
C ARG A 31 -13.30 -6.10 12.91
N ILE A 32 -13.22 -6.57 11.69
CA ILE A 32 -14.13 -6.18 10.60
C ILE A 32 -15.40 -7.01 10.68
N GLN A 33 -16.51 -6.37 11.02
CA GLN A 33 -17.80 -7.01 11.13
C GLN A 33 -18.51 -7.05 9.77
N GLU A 34 -18.63 -8.23 9.15
CA GLU A 34 -19.27 -8.43 7.83
C GLU A 34 -20.66 -7.75 7.77
N GLN A 35 -21.45 -7.89 8.85
CA GLN A 35 -22.80 -7.33 8.90
C GLN A 35 -22.79 -5.79 8.84
N LYS A 36 -21.87 -5.14 9.55
CA LYS A 36 -21.74 -3.69 9.49
C LYS A 36 -21.36 -3.21 8.11
N VAL A 37 -20.41 -3.91 7.45
CA VAL A 37 -19.99 -3.58 6.08
C VAL A 37 -21.17 -3.78 5.10
N THR A 38 -21.89 -4.90 5.20
CA THR A 38 -23.08 -5.19 4.40
C THR A 38 -24.13 -4.07 4.51
N LEU A 39 -24.44 -3.63 5.72
CA LEU A 39 -25.42 -2.56 5.94
C LEU A 39 -24.90 -1.19 5.48
N ALA A 40 -23.65 -0.86 5.78
CA ALA A 40 -23.09 0.45 5.44
C ALA A 40 -22.94 0.67 3.92
N LEU A 41 -22.60 -0.38 3.17
CA LEU A 41 -22.41 -0.31 1.73
C LEU A 41 -23.63 -0.78 0.92
N ASN A 42 -24.68 -1.27 1.60
CA ASN A 42 -25.89 -1.84 0.97
C ASN A 42 -25.57 -2.93 -0.07
N VAL A 43 -24.72 -3.88 0.30
CA VAL A 43 -24.24 -4.96 -0.57
C VAL A 43 -24.56 -6.34 0.01
N SER A 44 -24.39 -7.42 -0.78
CA SER A 44 -24.63 -8.78 -0.31
C SER A 44 -23.51 -9.26 0.65
N ARG A 45 -23.83 -10.16 1.58
CA ARG A 45 -22.85 -10.83 2.44
C ARG A 45 -21.80 -11.60 1.64
N GLY A 46 -22.21 -12.21 0.51
CA GLY A 46 -21.31 -12.93 -0.38
C GLY A 46 -20.23 -12.02 -0.94
N SER A 47 -20.61 -10.84 -1.45
CA SER A 47 -19.67 -9.85 -1.99
C SER A 47 -18.70 -9.33 -0.91
N VAL A 48 -19.18 -9.14 0.33
CA VAL A 48 -18.32 -8.74 1.46
C VAL A 48 -17.30 -9.83 1.80
N ARG A 49 -17.72 -11.09 1.87
CA ARG A 49 -16.79 -12.22 2.14
C ARG A 49 -15.72 -12.36 1.06
N GLU A 50 -16.13 -12.22 -0.20
CA GLU A 50 -15.19 -12.24 -1.32
C GLU A 50 -14.20 -11.08 -1.24
N ALA A 51 -14.65 -9.88 -0.90
CA ALA A 51 -13.78 -8.72 -0.64
C ALA A 51 -12.79 -8.96 0.51
N LEU A 52 -13.25 -9.59 1.60
CA LEU A 52 -12.37 -9.94 2.72
C LEU A 52 -11.30 -10.97 2.30
N LEU A 53 -11.62 -11.95 1.45
CA LEU A 53 -10.64 -12.88 0.90
C LEU A 53 -9.59 -12.17 0.01
N ILE A 54 -10.01 -11.13 -0.72
CA ILE A 54 -9.09 -10.29 -1.50
C ILE A 54 -8.14 -9.54 -0.57
N LEU A 55 -8.65 -8.95 0.53
CA LEU A 55 -7.83 -8.24 1.51
C LEU A 55 -6.88 -9.16 2.27
N GLU A 56 -7.29 -10.39 2.58
CA GLU A 56 -6.43 -11.39 3.20
C GLU A 56 -5.27 -11.78 2.29
N ARG A 57 -5.52 -12.00 1.00
CA ARG A 57 -4.47 -12.24 0.00
C ARG A 57 -3.50 -11.07 -0.15
N ARG A 58 -3.94 -9.85 0.12
CA ARG A 58 -3.11 -8.64 0.16
C ARG A 58 -2.43 -8.42 1.52
N HIS A 59 -2.59 -9.33 2.47
CA HIS A 59 -2.06 -9.25 3.82
C HIS A 59 -2.50 -8.03 4.64
N LEU A 60 -3.59 -7.39 4.25
CA LEU A 60 -4.17 -6.27 4.99
C LEU A 60 -5.01 -6.72 6.18
N ILE A 61 -5.55 -7.93 6.12
CA ILE A 61 -6.32 -8.56 7.18
C ILE A 61 -5.92 -10.02 7.36
N ALA A 62 -6.31 -10.60 8.49
CA ALA A 62 -6.24 -12.02 8.77
C ALA A 62 -7.65 -12.55 9.09
N ILE A 63 -8.06 -13.65 8.45
CA ILE A 63 -9.33 -14.33 8.76
C ILE A 63 -9.03 -15.45 9.74
N LEU A 64 -9.41 -15.21 11.02
CA LEU A 64 -9.16 -16.14 12.10
C LEU A 64 -10.34 -17.10 12.29
N PRO A 65 -10.09 -18.42 12.46
CA PRO A 65 -11.16 -19.40 12.71
C PRO A 65 -12.03 -18.99 13.90
N ARG A 66 -13.35 -18.97 13.72
CA ARG A 66 -14.36 -18.60 14.72
C ARG A 66 -14.30 -17.15 15.25
N ARG A 67 -13.30 -16.37 14.87
CA ARG A 67 -13.12 -14.98 15.31
C ARG A 67 -13.42 -13.96 14.21
N GLY A 68 -13.40 -14.38 12.94
CA GLY A 68 -13.68 -13.53 11.78
C GLY A 68 -12.46 -12.76 11.29
N ALA A 69 -12.70 -11.74 10.50
CA ALA A 69 -11.67 -10.92 9.89
C ALA A 69 -11.16 -9.83 10.84
N HIS A 70 -9.84 -9.67 10.93
CA HIS A 70 -9.17 -8.65 11.75
C HIS A 70 -8.12 -7.94 10.91
N VAL A 71 -7.98 -6.65 11.12
CA VAL A 71 -6.90 -5.86 10.50
C VAL A 71 -5.54 -6.40 10.95
N THR A 72 -4.62 -6.56 10.02
CA THR A 72 -3.28 -7.10 10.33
C THR A 72 -2.53 -6.16 11.26
N GLU A 73 -1.96 -6.71 12.32
CA GLU A 73 -1.03 -5.99 13.21
C GLU A 73 0.39 -6.16 12.69
N LEU A 74 1.07 -5.04 12.47
CA LEU A 74 2.50 -5.03 12.18
C LEU A 74 3.26 -4.84 13.49
N THR A 75 4.01 -5.86 13.91
CA THR A 75 4.92 -5.71 15.04
C THR A 75 6.08 -4.76 14.69
N ALA A 76 6.63 -4.06 15.67
CA ALA A 76 7.80 -3.18 15.46
C ALA A 76 8.95 -3.91 14.75
N HIS A 77 9.19 -5.18 15.10
CA HIS A 77 10.20 -6.01 14.43
C HIS A 77 9.91 -6.22 12.93
N LYS A 78 8.65 -6.50 12.56
CA LYS A 78 8.27 -6.63 11.14
C LYS A 78 8.44 -5.33 10.37
N VAL A 79 8.03 -4.20 10.98
CA VAL A 79 8.22 -2.87 10.38
C VAL A 79 9.69 -2.60 10.16
N GLN A 80 10.53 -2.84 11.16
CA GLN A 80 11.97 -2.64 11.04
C GLN A 80 12.59 -3.53 9.95
N SER A 81 12.20 -4.80 9.87
CA SER A 81 12.68 -5.71 8.82
C SER A 81 12.28 -5.26 7.42
N LEU A 82 11.05 -4.77 7.24
CA LEU A 82 10.58 -4.21 5.97
C LEU A 82 11.35 -2.93 5.59
N CYS A 83 11.56 -2.03 6.54
CA CYS A 83 12.35 -0.82 6.30
C CYS A 83 13.80 -1.14 5.92
N THR A 84 14.42 -2.14 6.57
CA THR A 84 15.76 -2.59 6.22
C THR A 84 15.78 -3.14 4.79
N LEU A 85 14.85 -4.03 4.45
CA LEU A 85 14.76 -4.60 3.10
C LEU A 85 14.55 -3.52 2.04
N MET A 86 13.67 -2.54 2.29
CA MET A 86 13.47 -1.41 1.41
C MET A 86 14.75 -0.58 1.24
N GLY A 87 15.48 -0.34 2.33
CA GLY A 87 16.78 0.36 2.29
C GLY A 87 17.78 -0.34 1.38
N GLU A 88 17.94 -1.66 1.52
CA GLU A 88 18.82 -2.45 0.65
C GLU A 88 18.38 -2.39 -0.82
N MET A 89 17.08 -2.45 -1.08
CA MET A 89 16.55 -2.30 -2.45
C MET A 89 16.88 -0.93 -3.04
N TYR A 90 16.75 0.15 -2.27
CA TYR A 90 17.11 1.49 -2.73
C TYR A 90 18.61 1.66 -2.99
N ILE A 91 19.46 1.02 -2.20
CA ILE A 91 20.91 1.02 -2.42
C ILE A 91 21.23 0.33 -3.75
N LEU A 92 20.67 -0.86 -3.98
CA LEU A 92 20.85 -1.60 -5.24
C LEU A 92 20.36 -0.79 -6.45
N LEU A 93 19.20 -0.17 -6.32
CA LEU A 93 18.64 0.69 -7.36
C LEU A 93 19.53 1.91 -7.65
N GLY A 94 20.01 2.57 -6.58
CA GLY A 94 20.92 3.70 -6.70
C GLY A 94 22.22 3.34 -7.41
N ASN A 95 22.79 2.17 -7.12
CA ASN A 95 23.99 1.67 -7.81
C ASN A 95 23.71 1.42 -9.30
N ALA A 96 22.59 0.77 -9.63
CA ALA A 96 22.20 0.51 -11.03
C ALA A 96 21.99 1.81 -11.81
N VAL A 97 21.37 2.81 -11.21
CA VAL A 97 21.20 4.15 -11.80
C VAL A 97 22.56 4.83 -12.00
N ALA A 98 23.44 4.75 -11.01
CA ALA A 98 24.78 5.35 -11.09
C ALA A 98 25.65 4.72 -12.19
N GLU A 99 25.54 3.41 -12.39
CA GLU A 99 26.23 2.71 -13.48
C GLU A 99 25.72 3.13 -14.89
N GLY A 100 24.43 3.43 -15.00
CA GLY A 100 23.80 3.87 -16.25
C GLY A 100 23.90 5.38 -16.51
N TRP A 101 24.34 6.15 -15.52
CA TRP A 101 24.40 7.60 -15.59
C TRP A 101 25.49 8.09 -16.55
N GLN A 102 25.09 8.78 -17.60
CA GLN A 102 26.01 9.34 -18.60
C GLN A 102 25.98 10.87 -18.63
N THR A 103 24.85 11.48 -18.30
CA THR A 103 24.67 12.93 -18.38
C THR A 103 23.98 13.48 -17.13
N GLN A 104 24.18 14.77 -16.87
CA GLN A 104 23.51 15.44 -15.76
C GLN A 104 21.98 15.48 -15.94
N ALA A 105 21.49 15.38 -17.17
CA ALA A 105 20.06 15.31 -17.47
C ALA A 105 19.42 14.02 -16.91
N ASP A 106 20.16 12.92 -16.86
CA ASP A 106 19.67 11.64 -16.36
C ASP A 106 19.34 11.70 -14.86
N MET A 107 19.96 12.63 -14.13
CA MET A 107 19.70 12.84 -12.70
C MET A 107 18.49 13.75 -12.41
N ALA A 108 18.00 14.50 -13.39
CA ALA A 108 16.93 15.46 -13.17
C ALA A 108 15.66 14.85 -12.54
N PRO A 109 15.16 13.66 -12.94
CA PRO A 109 14.01 13.02 -12.33
C PRO A 109 14.24 12.71 -10.84
N PHE A 110 15.43 12.23 -10.49
CA PHE A 110 15.78 11.85 -9.11
C PHE A 110 15.90 13.07 -8.20
N LEU A 111 16.47 14.16 -8.68
CA LEU A 111 16.55 15.43 -7.94
C LEU A 111 15.15 16.01 -7.65
N GLN A 112 14.24 15.92 -8.60
CA GLN A 112 12.85 16.34 -8.40
C GLN A 112 12.14 15.47 -7.36
N ILE A 113 12.33 14.16 -7.40
CA ILE A 113 11.75 13.24 -6.43
C ILE A 113 12.33 13.50 -5.04
N GLN A 114 13.64 13.69 -4.92
CA GLN A 114 14.30 14.05 -3.66
C GLN A 114 13.70 15.32 -3.04
N GLN A 115 13.49 16.36 -3.84
CA GLN A 115 12.87 17.60 -3.38
C GLN A 115 11.43 17.37 -2.87
N ARG A 116 10.63 16.57 -3.60
CA ARG A 116 9.26 16.24 -3.17
C ARG A 116 9.23 15.38 -1.91
N LEU A 117 10.15 14.42 -1.78
CA LEU A 117 10.32 13.64 -0.55
C LEU A 117 10.64 14.54 0.64
N GLN A 118 11.55 15.49 0.48
CA GLN A 118 11.91 16.42 1.54
C GLN A 118 10.74 17.30 1.95
N LEU A 119 9.99 17.84 0.99
CA LEU A 119 8.78 18.63 1.25
C LEU A 119 7.69 17.83 1.97
N SER A 120 7.52 16.55 1.64
CA SER A 120 6.56 15.68 2.31
C SER A 120 6.95 15.40 3.75
N LEU A 121 8.25 15.24 4.05
CA LEU A 121 8.76 15.11 5.42
C LEU A 121 8.53 16.40 6.23
N GLU A 122 8.84 17.56 5.66
CA GLU A 122 8.64 18.86 6.33
C GLU A 122 7.16 19.15 6.65
N ARG A 123 6.24 18.60 5.84
CA ARG A 123 4.79 18.72 6.02
C ARG A 123 4.17 17.59 6.82
N GLU A 124 4.96 16.62 7.25
CA GLU A 124 4.50 15.38 7.91
C GLU A 124 3.44 14.62 7.06
N ASP A 125 3.48 14.79 5.73
CA ASP A 125 2.58 14.12 4.79
C ASP A 125 3.11 12.73 4.45
N ILE A 126 2.75 11.76 5.31
CA ILE A 126 3.16 10.35 5.17
C ILE A 126 2.69 9.78 3.82
N ARG A 127 1.51 10.16 3.34
CA ARG A 127 0.96 9.66 2.08
C ARG A 127 1.80 10.11 0.89
N ALA A 128 2.10 11.40 0.82
CA ALA A 128 2.95 11.96 -0.22
C ALA A 128 4.36 11.36 -0.16
N PHE A 129 4.92 11.16 1.05
CA PHE A 129 6.22 10.54 1.23
C PHE A 129 6.26 9.11 0.67
N VAL A 130 5.26 8.29 0.97
CA VAL A 130 5.16 6.91 0.46
C VAL A 130 5.02 6.89 -1.06
N GLU A 131 4.18 7.76 -1.63
CA GLU A 131 3.98 7.86 -3.08
C GLU A 131 5.28 8.25 -3.80
N GLU A 132 5.99 9.27 -3.30
CA GLU A 132 7.27 9.69 -3.87
C GLU A 132 8.37 8.64 -3.70
N SER A 133 8.35 7.85 -2.63
CA SER A 133 9.26 6.72 -2.46
C SER A 133 9.08 5.68 -3.57
N PHE A 134 7.85 5.39 -3.99
CA PHE A 134 7.59 4.53 -5.14
C PHE A 134 8.00 5.16 -6.48
N ASN A 135 7.95 6.49 -6.60
CA ASN A 135 8.37 7.19 -7.82
C ASN A 135 9.88 7.05 -8.07
N VAL A 136 10.70 6.88 -7.03
CA VAL A 136 12.13 6.55 -7.20
C VAL A 136 12.31 5.29 -8.04
N MET A 137 11.55 4.23 -7.74
CA MET A 137 11.63 2.98 -8.50
C MET A 137 11.15 3.16 -9.95
N ARG A 138 10.12 3.97 -10.18
CA ARG A 138 9.60 4.24 -11.52
C ARG A 138 10.56 5.06 -12.39
N ALA A 139 11.32 5.96 -11.77
CA ALA A 139 12.28 6.80 -12.48
C ALA A 139 13.55 6.03 -12.91
N ALA A 140 13.81 4.89 -12.27
CA ALA A 140 14.98 4.05 -12.55
C ALA A 140 14.73 3.04 -13.69
N TYR A 141 13.51 2.92 -14.20
CA TYR A 141 13.14 2.06 -15.31
C TYR A 141 12.72 2.89 -16.53
#